data_0da80dcc01681693543e01bc0895900b
#
_entry.id   0da80dcc01681693543e01bc0895900b
#
_cell.length_a   1.000
_cell.length_b   1.000
_cell.length_c   1.000
_cell.angle_alpha   90.00
_cell.angle_beta   90.00
_cell.angle_gamma   90.00
#
_symmetry.space_group_name_H-M   'P 1'
#
loop_
_entity.id
_entity.type
_entity.pdbx_description
1 polymer ?
#
loop_
_entity_poly.entity_id
_entity_poly.type
_entity_poly.pdbx_seq_one_letter_code
_entity_poly.pdbx_strand_id
1 'polypeptide(L)'
;MDKPNIAIICGGYSGEAEVSQRSAQTILKQIDQTLFTPYLVTITADAWSVTDAEGKAGTIDRALVARFGAAEVTFALAYITIHGTPGENGLLQGYLDMLGIPYTTGGVLCEALTFNKEACNAYLAHHGLRIARSHCLRNHTQQLSPEEQELIESRLRLPLFVKPNTGGSSIATTRIDQWEQLPSAVADAYTAAPEGALQRS
;
A
#
# COMPACT_ATOMS: atom_id res chain seq x y z
N MET A 1 0.17 -11.21 34.60
CA MET A 1 0.27 -10.01 33.75
C MET A 1 -0.82 -10.15 32.70
N ASP A 2 -1.54 -9.09 32.45
CA ASP A 2 -2.55 -9.09 31.38
C ASP A 2 -1.85 -9.25 30.02
N LYS A 3 -2.45 -10.02 29.12
CA LYS A 3 -1.93 -10.24 27.78
C LYS A 3 -1.99 -8.92 26.99
N PRO A 4 -0.95 -8.57 26.23
CA PRO A 4 -1.02 -7.38 25.39
C PRO A 4 -2.11 -7.53 24.29
N ASN A 5 -2.87 -6.47 24.09
CA ASN A 5 -3.87 -6.38 23.05
C ASN A 5 -3.18 -6.06 21.71
N ILE A 6 -3.48 -6.81 20.68
CA ILE A 6 -2.93 -6.65 19.33
C ILE A 6 -4.04 -6.21 18.38
N ALA A 7 -3.88 -5.08 17.73
CA ALA A 7 -4.75 -4.67 16.63
C ALA A 7 -4.25 -5.31 15.32
N ILE A 8 -4.98 -6.30 14.79
CA ILE A 8 -4.75 -6.82 13.44
C ILE A 8 -5.50 -5.91 12.48
N ILE A 9 -4.77 -5.01 11.81
CA ILE A 9 -5.34 -3.97 10.96
C ILE A 9 -5.43 -4.45 9.52
N CYS A 10 -6.63 -4.43 8.95
CA CYS A 10 -6.93 -4.90 7.58
C CYS A 10 -7.86 -3.94 6.83
N GLY A 11 -8.20 -4.30 5.58
CA GLY A 11 -9.00 -3.50 4.67
C GLY A 11 -8.13 -2.65 3.76
N GLY A 12 -8.22 -1.34 3.87
CA GLY A 12 -7.54 -0.39 2.99
C GLY A 12 -8.46 0.17 1.91
N TYR A 13 -7.89 1.02 1.06
CA TYR A 13 -8.61 1.78 0.02
C TYR A 13 -8.27 1.32 -1.40
N SER A 14 -7.40 0.31 -1.52
CA SER A 14 -6.97 -0.25 -2.79
C SER A 14 -7.84 -1.43 -3.23
N GLY A 15 -7.69 -1.85 -4.47
CA GLY A 15 -8.31 -3.06 -5.00
C GLY A 15 -7.86 -4.37 -4.31
N GLU A 16 -6.91 -4.29 -3.37
CA GLU A 16 -6.35 -5.43 -2.63
C GLU A 16 -7.00 -5.62 -1.24
N ALA A 17 -8.08 -4.87 -0.92
CA ALA A 17 -8.73 -4.93 0.39
C ALA A 17 -9.20 -6.34 0.79
N GLU A 18 -9.69 -7.15 -0.16
CA GLU A 18 -10.08 -8.54 0.10
C GLU A 18 -8.87 -9.43 0.45
N VAL A 19 -7.72 -9.20 -0.17
CA VAL A 19 -6.47 -9.93 0.13
C VAL A 19 -6.04 -9.59 1.56
N SER A 20 -6.07 -8.31 1.91
CA SER A 20 -5.80 -7.82 3.27
C SER A 20 -6.69 -8.50 4.31
N GLN A 21 -8.00 -8.56 4.08
CA GLN A 21 -8.95 -9.21 4.99
C GLN A 21 -8.66 -10.71 5.16
N ARG A 22 -8.36 -11.43 4.07
CA ARG A 22 -7.97 -12.85 4.14
C ARG A 22 -6.68 -13.07 4.92
N SER A 23 -5.70 -12.21 4.72
CA SER A 23 -4.43 -12.23 5.46
C SER A 23 -4.69 -12.04 6.96
N ALA A 24 -5.50 -11.04 7.32
CA ALA A 24 -5.86 -10.76 8.71
C ALA A 24 -6.58 -11.94 9.38
N GLN A 25 -7.50 -12.59 8.68
CA GLN A 25 -8.16 -13.79 9.19
C GLN A 25 -7.19 -14.95 9.41
N THR A 26 -6.18 -15.08 8.57
CA THR A 26 -5.11 -16.08 8.76
C THR A 26 -4.29 -15.76 10.01
N ILE A 27 -3.88 -14.52 10.20
CA ILE A 27 -3.15 -14.07 11.39
C ILE A 27 -3.98 -14.28 12.65
N LEU A 28 -5.28 -13.90 12.64
CA LEU A 28 -6.19 -14.07 13.77
C LEU A 28 -6.29 -15.52 14.23
N LYS A 29 -6.25 -16.47 13.28
CA LYS A 29 -6.29 -17.92 13.56
C LYS A 29 -4.97 -18.49 14.06
N GLN A 30 -3.84 -17.89 13.66
CA GLN A 30 -2.51 -18.43 13.94
C GLN A 30 -1.80 -17.75 15.13
N ILE A 31 -2.26 -16.56 15.53
CA ILE A 31 -1.65 -15.85 16.66
C ILE A 31 -1.82 -16.66 17.94
N ASP A 32 -0.77 -16.73 18.74
CA ASP A 32 -0.81 -17.44 20.03
C ASP A 32 -1.63 -16.66 21.05
N GLN A 33 -2.90 -17.05 21.19
CA GLN A 33 -3.83 -16.43 22.12
C GLN A 33 -3.51 -16.76 23.60
N THR A 34 -2.53 -17.62 23.86
CA THR A 34 -2.04 -17.79 25.24
C THR A 34 -1.16 -16.62 25.67
N LEU A 35 -0.54 -15.93 24.71
CA LEU A 35 0.37 -14.81 24.90
C LEU A 35 -0.26 -13.44 24.58
N PHE A 36 -1.21 -13.40 23.63
CA PHE A 36 -1.79 -12.16 23.07
C PHE A 36 -3.31 -12.19 23.08
N THR A 37 -3.91 -11.00 23.12
CA THR A 37 -5.36 -10.82 22.92
C THR A 37 -5.56 -10.08 21.58
N PRO A 38 -5.91 -10.80 20.48
CA PRO A 38 -6.06 -10.19 19.17
C PRO A 38 -7.44 -9.57 18.97
N TYR A 39 -7.46 -8.45 18.23
CA TYR A 39 -8.65 -7.77 17.75
C TYR A 39 -8.49 -7.49 16.26
N LEU A 40 -9.55 -7.68 15.49
CA LEU A 40 -9.56 -7.34 14.07
C LEU A 40 -10.06 -5.91 13.91
N VAL A 41 -9.20 -5.03 13.39
CA VAL A 41 -9.53 -3.64 13.07
C VAL A 41 -9.61 -3.48 11.57
N THR A 42 -10.79 -3.21 11.04
CA THR A 42 -10.99 -3.01 9.60
C THR A 42 -11.05 -1.52 9.29
N ILE A 43 -10.17 -1.06 8.41
CA ILE A 43 -10.08 0.32 7.95
C ILE A 43 -10.61 0.40 6.52
N THR A 44 -11.62 1.24 6.30
CA THR A 44 -12.10 1.61 4.96
C THR A 44 -12.06 3.13 4.80
N ALA A 45 -12.32 3.63 3.58
CA ALA A 45 -12.40 5.06 3.34
C ALA A 45 -13.47 5.74 4.20
N ASP A 46 -14.59 5.06 4.43
CA ASP A 46 -15.77 5.63 5.09
C ASP A 46 -15.78 5.41 6.60
N ALA A 47 -15.30 4.24 7.06
CA ALA A 47 -15.46 3.84 8.45
C ALA A 47 -14.31 2.96 8.96
N TRP A 48 -14.14 2.96 10.28
CA TRP A 48 -13.31 2.01 11.00
C TRP A 48 -14.21 1.15 11.88
N SER A 49 -13.95 -0.14 11.92
CA SER A 49 -14.69 -1.08 12.75
C SER A 49 -13.75 -2.02 13.49
N VAL A 50 -14.22 -2.59 14.58
CA VAL A 50 -13.44 -3.54 15.39
C VAL A 50 -14.29 -4.72 15.81
N THR A 51 -13.69 -5.92 15.79
CA THR A 51 -14.25 -7.12 16.41
C THR A 51 -13.20 -7.80 17.30
N ASP A 52 -13.64 -8.47 18.35
CA ASP A 52 -12.77 -9.37 19.12
C ASP A 52 -12.52 -10.70 18.37
N ALA A 53 -11.77 -11.60 19.00
CA ALA A 53 -11.41 -12.89 18.40
C ALA A 53 -12.62 -13.81 18.16
N GLU A 54 -13.69 -13.65 18.92
CA GLU A 54 -14.94 -14.39 18.82
C GLU A 54 -15.91 -13.78 17.79
N GLY A 55 -15.55 -12.65 17.19
CA GLY A 55 -16.34 -11.94 16.20
C GLY A 55 -17.38 -10.98 16.78
N LYS A 56 -17.33 -10.70 18.08
CA LYS A 56 -18.21 -9.71 18.71
C LYS A 56 -17.78 -8.31 18.25
N ALA A 57 -18.73 -7.53 17.75
CA ALA A 57 -18.49 -6.15 17.33
C ALA A 57 -18.34 -5.21 18.51
N GLY A 58 -17.38 -4.31 18.39
CA GLY A 58 -17.18 -3.13 19.23
C GLY A 58 -17.24 -1.85 18.42
N THR A 59 -17.05 -0.72 19.09
CA THR A 59 -16.80 0.58 18.44
C THR A 59 -15.33 0.92 18.57
N ILE A 60 -14.77 1.68 17.62
CA ILE A 60 -13.40 2.16 17.66
C ILE A 60 -13.35 3.62 17.26
N ASP A 61 -12.59 4.42 17.98
CA ASP A 61 -12.36 5.82 17.66
C ASP A 61 -11.05 6.05 16.91
N ARG A 62 -10.80 7.30 16.52
CA ARG A 62 -9.58 7.68 15.78
C ARG A 62 -8.32 7.68 16.65
N ALA A 63 -8.43 7.61 17.96
CA ALA A 63 -7.29 7.37 18.86
C ALA A 63 -6.95 5.88 18.98
N LEU A 64 -7.59 5.01 18.18
CA LEU A 64 -7.49 3.56 18.28
C LEU A 64 -7.83 3.02 19.67
N VAL A 65 -8.84 3.62 20.30
CA VAL A 65 -9.46 3.07 21.51
C VAL A 65 -10.71 2.32 21.12
N ALA A 66 -10.71 1.02 21.32
CA ALA A 66 -11.88 0.17 21.08
C ALA A 66 -12.75 0.06 22.33
N ARG A 67 -14.08 -0.09 22.14
CA ARG A 67 -15.04 -0.24 23.24
C ARG A 67 -15.99 -1.41 22.98
N PHE A 68 -16.09 -2.28 23.98
CA PHE A 68 -16.98 -3.43 24.01
C PHE A 68 -17.91 -3.32 25.22
N GLY A 69 -19.05 -2.62 25.03
CA GLY A 69 -19.90 -2.20 26.15
C GLY A 69 -19.18 -1.15 27.02
N ALA A 70 -19.00 -1.45 28.32
CA ALA A 70 -18.30 -0.56 29.24
C ALA A 70 -16.77 -0.74 29.26
N ALA A 71 -16.24 -1.80 28.60
CA ALA A 71 -14.81 -2.07 28.57
C ALA A 71 -14.11 -1.26 27.50
N GLU A 72 -13.04 -0.55 27.85
CA GLU A 72 -12.14 0.11 26.93
C GLU A 72 -10.91 -0.76 26.66
N VAL A 73 -10.45 -0.80 25.41
CA VAL A 73 -9.32 -1.58 24.93
C VAL A 73 -8.37 -0.65 24.18
N THR A 74 -7.13 -0.56 24.65
CA THR A 74 -6.01 0.07 23.95
C THR A 74 -5.06 -1.02 23.43
N PHE A 75 -4.31 -0.71 22.37
CA PHE A 75 -3.45 -1.67 21.70
C PHE A 75 -1.97 -1.44 22.02
N ALA A 76 -1.28 -2.52 22.35
CA ALA A 76 0.16 -2.53 22.57
C ALA A 76 0.95 -2.60 21.26
N LEU A 77 0.34 -3.12 20.19
CA LEU A 77 0.93 -3.30 18.87
C LEU A 77 -0.15 -3.31 17.79
N ALA A 78 0.16 -2.73 16.65
CA ALA A 78 -0.60 -2.85 15.41
C ALA A 78 0.08 -3.85 14.46
N TYR A 79 -0.61 -4.95 14.12
CA TYR A 79 -0.20 -5.90 13.08
C TYR A 79 -0.88 -5.50 11.78
N ILE A 80 -0.12 -4.91 10.85
CA ILE A 80 -0.66 -4.38 9.60
C ILE A 80 -0.69 -5.46 8.53
N THR A 81 -1.87 -5.70 7.94
CA THR A 81 -2.07 -6.60 6.79
C THR A 81 -2.61 -5.88 5.57
N ILE A 82 -2.70 -4.56 5.61
CA ILE A 82 -3.20 -3.76 4.49
C ILE A 82 -2.17 -3.76 3.36
N HIS A 83 -2.63 -4.14 2.16
CA HIS A 83 -1.90 -3.97 0.91
C HIS A 83 -2.33 -2.67 0.24
N GLY A 84 -1.37 -1.93 -0.33
CA GLY A 84 -1.63 -0.61 -0.89
C GLY A 84 -1.90 0.46 0.17
N THR A 85 -2.69 1.46 -0.20
CA THR A 85 -3.04 2.58 0.68
C THR A 85 -4.11 2.18 1.71
N PRO A 86 -3.94 2.56 3.01
CA PRO A 86 -2.87 3.37 3.59
C PRO A 86 -1.72 2.54 4.21
N GLY A 87 -1.66 1.23 3.98
CA GLY A 87 -0.76 0.30 4.70
C GLY A 87 0.67 0.27 4.17
N GLU A 88 0.90 0.57 2.89
CA GLU A 88 2.21 0.47 2.24
C GLU A 88 2.77 1.81 1.75
N ASN A 89 2.09 2.92 2.00
CA ASN A 89 2.51 4.26 1.53
C ASN A 89 2.98 5.19 2.66
N GLY A 90 3.14 4.68 3.88
CA GLY A 90 3.60 5.43 5.04
C GLY A 90 2.50 6.18 5.81
N LEU A 91 1.27 6.27 5.28
CA LEU A 91 0.20 7.04 5.93
C LEU A 91 -0.24 6.40 7.25
N LEU A 92 -0.49 5.09 7.25
CA LEU A 92 -0.89 4.39 8.47
C LEU A 92 0.24 4.35 9.49
N GLN A 93 1.47 4.17 9.04
CA GLN A 93 2.65 4.18 9.89
C GLN A 93 2.82 5.53 10.59
N GLY A 94 2.72 6.64 9.84
CA GLY A 94 2.79 7.99 10.41
C GLY A 94 1.66 8.28 11.39
N TYR A 95 0.47 7.75 11.13
CA TYR A 95 -0.64 7.85 12.04
C TYR A 95 -0.39 7.09 13.36
N LEU A 96 0.11 5.86 13.27
CA LEU A 96 0.47 5.04 14.43
C LEU A 96 1.64 5.63 15.23
N ASP A 97 2.63 6.21 14.54
CA ASP A 97 3.73 6.96 15.18
C ASP A 97 3.20 8.12 16.02
N MET A 98 2.23 8.89 15.49
CA MET A 98 1.60 9.99 16.24
C MET A 98 0.83 9.51 17.47
N LEU A 99 0.30 8.29 17.45
CA LEU A 99 -0.39 7.66 18.58
C LEU A 99 0.57 6.92 19.53
N GLY A 100 1.84 6.79 19.18
CA GLY A 100 2.82 6.03 19.96
C GLY A 100 2.55 4.51 19.95
N ILE A 101 1.87 3.98 18.93
CA ILE A 101 1.55 2.55 18.81
C ILE A 101 2.59 1.88 17.90
N PRO A 102 3.40 0.96 18.38
CA PRO A 102 4.31 0.16 17.55
C PRO A 102 3.57 -0.67 16.49
N TYR A 103 4.23 -0.97 15.37
CA TYR A 103 3.64 -1.74 14.27
C TYR A 103 4.66 -2.69 13.61
N THR A 104 4.16 -3.61 12.77
CA THR A 104 4.95 -4.73 12.21
C THR A 104 5.57 -4.48 10.84
N THR A 105 5.34 -3.33 10.21
CA THR A 105 5.92 -2.97 8.91
C THR A 105 7.17 -2.10 9.06
N GLY A 106 7.77 -1.69 7.95
CA GLY A 106 8.77 -0.64 7.93
C GLY A 106 8.21 0.69 8.42
N GLY A 107 9.08 1.64 8.77
CA GLY A 107 8.66 2.99 9.17
C GLY A 107 8.21 3.84 7.97
N VAL A 108 7.69 5.02 8.25
CA VAL A 108 7.10 5.96 7.27
C VAL A 108 7.94 6.12 6.01
N LEU A 109 9.24 6.43 6.17
CA LEU A 109 10.10 6.64 5.01
C LEU A 109 10.30 5.37 4.18
N CYS A 110 10.43 4.21 4.83
CA CYS A 110 10.60 2.94 4.14
C CYS A 110 9.38 2.65 3.27
N GLU A 111 8.18 2.69 3.86
CA GLU A 111 6.94 2.39 3.16
C GLU A 111 6.67 3.40 2.03
N ALA A 112 6.77 4.70 2.30
CA ALA A 112 6.54 5.73 1.29
C ALA A 112 7.52 5.62 0.10
N LEU A 113 8.79 5.34 0.39
CA LEU A 113 9.82 5.22 -0.63
C LEU A 113 9.63 3.97 -1.50
N THR A 114 9.40 2.82 -0.86
CA THR A 114 9.28 1.54 -1.60
C THR A 114 7.99 1.42 -2.37
N PHE A 115 6.93 2.10 -1.93
CA PHE A 115 5.65 2.16 -2.64
C PHE A 115 5.72 2.99 -3.93
N ASN A 116 6.59 4.02 -3.97
CA ASN A 116 6.83 4.87 -5.14
C ASN A 116 7.99 4.33 -5.97
N LYS A 117 7.70 3.69 -7.11
CA LYS A 117 8.69 2.99 -7.93
C LYS A 117 9.79 3.89 -8.48
N GLU A 118 9.44 5.14 -8.86
CA GLU A 118 10.43 6.11 -9.34
C GLU A 118 11.36 6.55 -8.22
N ALA A 119 10.79 6.94 -7.08
CA ALA A 119 11.58 7.38 -5.93
C ALA A 119 12.48 6.26 -5.41
N CYS A 120 11.96 5.03 -5.32
CA CYS A 120 12.72 3.86 -4.92
C CYS A 120 13.90 3.60 -5.88
N ASN A 121 13.64 3.60 -7.19
CA ASN A 121 14.68 3.41 -8.19
C ASN A 121 15.74 4.51 -8.15
N ALA A 122 15.32 5.78 -8.00
CA ALA A 122 16.26 6.91 -7.89
C ALA A 122 17.15 6.79 -6.65
N TYR A 123 16.54 6.43 -5.51
CA TYR A 123 17.27 6.19 -4.26
C TYR A 123 18.29 5.05 -4.40
N LEU A 124 17.88 3.92 -4.96
CA LEU A 124 18.75 2.76 -5.16
C LEU A 124 19.89 3.06 -6.14
N ALA A 125 19.61 3.79 -7.23
CA ALA A 125 20.63 4.22 -8.18
C ALA A 125 21.67 5.16 -7.53
N HIS A 126 21.21 6.08 -6.66
CA HIS A 126 22.12 6.97 -5.91
C HIS A 126 23.08 6.16 -5.02
N HIS A 127 22.64 5.04 -4.50
CA HIS A 127 23.47 4.12 -3.70
C HIS A 127 24.25 3.08 -4.54
N GLY A 128 24.37 3.28 -5.85
CA GLY A 128 25.21 2.48 -6.73
C GLY A 128 24.58 1.16 -7.20
N LEU A 129 23.32 0.90 -6.90
CA LEU A 129 22.61 -0.26 -7.41
C LEU A 129 22.25 -0.08 -8.88
N ARG A 130 22.39 -1.14 -9.65
CA ARG A 130 21.97 -1.14 -11.06
C ARG A 130 20.46 -1.26 -11.12
N ILE A 131 19.82 -0.25 -11.69
CA ILE A 131 18.39 -0.21 -11.93
C ILE A 131 18.08 -0.21 -13.43
N ALA A 132 16.90 -0.68 -13.80
CA ALA A 132 16.41 -0.51 -15.16
C ALA A 132 16.16 0.98 -15.46
N ARG A 133 16.47 1.41 -16.70
CA ARG A 133 16.13 2.78 -17.13
C ARG A 133 14.61 2.95 -17.07
N SER A 134 14.17 4.06 -16.54
CA SER A 134 12.75 4.38 -16.42
C SER A 134 12.48 5.84 -16.76
N HIS A 135 11.25 6.14 -17.09
CA HIS A 135 10.71 7.48 -17.26
C HIS A 135 9.38 7.55 -16.52
N CYS A 136 9.19 8.54 -15.68
CA CYS A 136 7.95 8.75 -14.98
C CYS A 136 7.14 9.86 -15.63
N LEU A 137 5.93 9.53 -16.06
CA LEU A 137 4.97 10.50 -16.55
C LEU A 137 4.27 11.16 -15.37
N ARG A 138 4.36 12.48 -15.28
CA ARG A 138 3.72 13.30 -14.23
C ARG A 138 2.72 14.26 -14.87
N ASN A 139 1.88 13.75 -15.74
CA ASN A 139 1.00 14.56 -16.54
C ASN A 139 -0.39 14.64 -15.88
N HIS A 140 -0.85 15.86 -15.58
CA HIS A 140 -2.18 16.11 -15.01
C HIS A 140 -3.32 15.82 -16.00
N THR A 141 -3.04 15.76 -17.30
CA THR A 141 -4.04 15.46 -18.32
C THR A 141 -4.32 13.97 -18.47
N GLN A 142 -3.48 13.12 -17.86
CA GLN A 142 -3.54 11.65 -17.98
C GLN A 142 -3.49 11.14 -19.43
N GLN A 143 -2.94 11.94 -20.32
CA GLN A 143 -2.77 11.63 -21.74
C GLN A 143 -1.33 11.83 -22.15
N LEU A 144 -0.84 10.94 -23.01
CA LEU A 144 0.51 11.06 -23.57
C LEU A 144 0.51 12.14 -24.68
N SER A 145 1.32 13.17 -24.51
CA SER A 145 1.52 14.15 -25.59
C SER A 145 2.53 13.63 -26.63
N PRO A 146 2.48 14.12 -27.89
CA PRO A 146 3.47 13.76 -28.90
C PRO A 146 4.91 14.04 -28.47
N GLU A 147 5.15 15.14 -27.80
CA GLU A 147 6.49 15.55 -27.31
C GLU A 147 6.99 14.59 -26.22
N GLU A 148 6.09 14.16 -25.32
CA GLU A 148 6.41 13.16 -24.29
C GLU A 148 6.70 11.80 -24.91
N GLN A 149 5.95 11.40 -25.94
CA GLN A 149 6.20 10.17 -26.66
C GLN A 149 7.58 10.19 -27.33
N GLU A 150 7.93 11.21 -28.07
CA GLU A 150 9.27 11.36 -28.68
C GLU A 150 10.38 11.30 -27.63
N LEU A 151 10.17 11.95 -26.49
CA LEU A 151 11.14 11.94 -25.38
C LEU A 151 11.34 10.52 -24.84
N ILE A 152 10.26 9.76 -24.66
CA ILE A 152 10.31 8.36 -24.18
C ILE A 152 11.05 7.49 -25.19
N GLU A 153 10.70 7.58 -26.48
CA GLU A 153 11.33 6.82 -27.56
C GLU A 153 12.82 7.10 -27.70
N SER A 154 13.23 8.35 -27.43
CA SER A 154 14.65 8.74 -27.43
C SER A 154 15.45 8.15 -26.27
N ARG A 155 14.82 7.87 -25.14
CA ARG A 155 15.48 7.46 -23.89
C ARG A 155 15.37 5.97 -23.57
N LEU A 156 14.28 5.35 -23.98
CA LEU A 156 13.95 3.96 -23.69
C LEU A 156 13.99 3.11 -24.98
N ARG A 157 13.99 1.82 -24.83
CA ARG A 157 13.95 0.85 -25.92
C ARG A 157 12.93 -0.23 -25.63
N LEU A 158 12.27 -0.73 -26.65
CA LEU A 158 11.37 -1.87 -26.59
C LEU A 158 12.16 -3.19 -26.39
N PRO A 159 11.56 -4.19 -25.73
CA PRO A 159 10.28 -4.12 -25.04
C PRO A 159 10.38 -3.32 -23.74
N LEU A 160 9.29 -2.73 -23.30
CA LEU A 160 9.21 -2.04 -22.02
C LEU A 160 7.91 -2.33 -21.28
N PHE A 161 7.90 -2.05 -19.97
CA PHE A 161 6.70 -2.15 -19.15
C PHE A 161 6.16 -0.76 -18.83
N VAL A 162 4.88 -0.57 -19.05
CA VAL A 162 4.10 0.57 -18.59
C VAL A 162 3.34 0.13 -17.35
N LYS A 163 3.42 0.89 -16.26
CA LYS A 163 2.79 0.53 -14.99
C LYS A 163 2.53 1.77 -14.15
N PRO A 164 1.58 1.73 -13.19
CA PRO A 164 1.41 2.79 -12.21
C PRO A 164 2.68 3.00 -11.39
N ASN A 165 3.02 4.26 -11.09
CA ASN A 165 4.17 4.58 -10.24
C ASN A 165 3.96 4.09 -8.80
N THR A 166 2.74 4.19 -8.30
CA THR A 166 2.30 3.68 -7.00
C THR A 166 1.35 2.49 -7.17
N GLY A 167 1.26 1.63 -6.17
CA GLY A 167 0.42 0.43 -6.21
C GLY A 167 1.21 -0.87 -6.37
N GLY A 168 0.51 -1.98 -6.21
CA GLY A 168 1.06 -3.34 -6.15
C GLY A 168 0.41 -4.33 -7.13
N SER A 169 0.68 -5.62 -6.93
CA SER A 169 0.07 -6.79 -7.59
C SER A 169 0.00 -6.75 -9.13
N SER A 170 0.88 -5.97 -9.78
CA SER A 170 0.91 -5.78 -11.23
C SER A 170 -0.41 -5.26 -11.85
N ILE A 171 -1.27 -4.63 -11.05
CA ILE A 171 -2.50 -4.00 -11.53
C ILE A 171 -2.12 -2.92 -12.55
N ALA A 172 -2.82 -2.89 -13.70
CA ALA A 172 -2.57 -1.98 -14.82
C ALA A 172 -1.10 -1.96 -15.29
N THR A 173 -0.41 -3.11 -15.23
CA THR A 173 0.94 -3.28 -15.75
C THR A 173 0.88 -3.92 -17.13
N THR A 174 1.33 -3.20 -18.16
CA THR A 174 1.28 -3.64 -19.56
C THR A 174 2.70 -3.72 -20.13
N ARG A 175 3.06 -4.87 -20.69
CA ARG A 175 4.26 -4.99 -21.53
C ARG A 175 3.89 -4.50 -22.93
N ILE A 176 4.73 -3.65 -23.50
CA ILE A 176 4.61 -3.23 -24.90
C ILE A 176 5.85 -3.67 -25.70
N ASP A 177 5.62 -4.16 -26.87
CA ASP A 177 6.64 -4.59 -27.82
C ASP A 177 6.70 -3.68 -29.07
N GLN A 178 5.73 -2.76 -29.18
CA GLN A 178 5.60 -1.77 -30.27
C GLN A 178 5.17 -0.42 -29.70
N TRP A 179 5.67 0.68 -30.29
CA TRP A 179 5.39 2.05 -29.81
C TRP A 179 3.93 2.46 -29.95
N GLU A 180 3.21 1.92 -30.92
CA GLU A 180 1.77 2.15 -31.13
C GLU A 180 0.91 1.71 -29.94
N GLN A 181 1.43 0.81 -29.10
CA GLN A 181 0.75 0.34 -27.89
C GLN A 181 0.91 1.31 -26.70
N LEU A 182 1.87 2.24 -26.79
CA LEU A 182 2.23 3.12 -25.66
C LEU A 182 1.05 3.99 -25.19
N PRO A 183 0.28 4.68 -26.06
CA PRO A 183 -0.81 5.53 -25.59
C PRO A 183 -1.88 4.80 -24.79
N SER A 184 -2.30 3.62 -25.25
CA SER A 184 -3.31 2.82 -24.53
C SER A 184 -2.79 2.27 -23.21
N ALA A 185 -1.54 1.80 -23.18
CA ALA A 185 -0.92 1.30 -21.96
C ALA A 185 -0.73 2.40 -20.90
N VAL A 186 -0.42 3.62 -21.33
CA VAL A 186 -0.35 4.80 -20.46
C VAL A 186 -1.73 5.15 -19.90
N ALA A 187 -2.77 5.17 -20.73
CA ALA A 187 -4.13 5.42 -20.28
C ALA A 187 -4.57 4.39 -19.22
N ASP A 188 -4.29 3.10 -19.44
CA ASP A 188 -4.60 2.03 -18.50
C ASP A 188 -3.87 2.23 -17.16
N ALA A 189 -2.57 2.60 -17.17
CA ALA A 189 -1.81 2.85 -15.98
C ALA A 189 -2.37 4.01 -15.14
N TYR A 190 -2.87 5.06 -15.79
CA TYR A 190 -3.50 6.19 -15.10
C TYR A 190 -4.86 5.86 -14.47
N THR A 191 -5.56 4.81 -14.91
CA THR A 191 -6.79 4.38 -14.25
C THR A 191 -6.55 3.86 -12.83
N ALA A 192 -5.35 3.34 -12.57
CA ALA A 192 -4.99 2.74 -11.29
C ALA A 192 -4.24 3.70 -10.35
N ALA A 193 -3.57 4.72 -10.89
CA ALA A 193 -2.85 5.72 -10.10
C ALA A 193 -2.68 7.03 -10.89
N PRO A 194 -2.65 8.20 -10.20
CA PRO A 194 -2.52 9.51 -10.86
C PRO A 194 -1.16 9.74 -11.52
N GLU A 195 -0.18 8.90 -11.26
CA GLU A 195 1.16 8.94 -11.87
C GLU A 195 1.46 7.61 -12.56
N GLY A 196 1.80 7.67 -13.84
CA GLY A 196 2.28 6.52 -14.61
C GLY A 196 3.81 6.46 -14.63
N ALA A 197 4.39 5.27 -14.51
CA ALA A 197 5.81 5.03 -14.69
C ALA A 197 6.06 4.05 -15.82
N LEU A 198 7.09 4.33 -16.63
CA LEU A 198 7.59 3.49 -17.70
C LEU A 198 8.93 2.90 -17.28
N GLN A 199 9.08 1.61 -17.39
CA GLN A 199 10.32 0.94 -17.04
C GLN A 199 10.72 -0.06 -18.14
N ARG A 200 11.99 -0.02 -18.56
CA ARG A 200 12.59 -1.05 -19.40
C ARG A 200 12.73 -2.35 -18.62
N SER A 201 12.42 -3.48 -19.24
CA SER A 201 12.77 -4.82 -18.73
C SER A 201 14.29 -5.08 -18.83
#